data_ec34c2895fe06ae7b461101f56c487d9
#
_entry.id   ec34c2895fe06ae7b461101f56c487d9
#
_cell.length_a   1.000
_cell.length_b   1.000
_cell.length_c   1.000
_cell.angle_alpha   90.00
_cell.angle_beta   90.00
_cell.angle_gamma   90.00
#
_symmetry.space_group_name_H-M   'P 1'
#
loop_
_entity.id
_entity.type
_entity.pdbx_description
1 polymer ?
#
loop_
_entity_poly.entity_id
_entity_poly.type
_entity_poly.pdbx_seq_one_letter_code
_entity_poly.pdbx_strand_id
1 'polypeptide(L)'
;IRQSLVGSEMCIRDSIKSKRGKDLTKYVANFVHKTKFKNIPKEVVELAKKHILDGFGLALSGSVARTGNYLFAHIKKSSAKGKATVIGSKMKVPTHFAALANGVGIHSDDYDDTQLAVAKDRVYGLLTHPTAPCLPSAFAEGEVNKINGKDFLNSYLIGVDVECKISEAMSPRHYQHGFHSTATCGTFASASAAAKIRKYDHNKILRSL
;
A
#
# COMPACT_ATOMS: atom_id res chain seq x y z
N ILE A 1 0.28 19.91 -2.96
CA ILE A 1 -0.68 18.97 -3.55
C ILE A 1 -1.68 18.62 -2.44
N ARG A 2 -2.85 19.28 -2.43
CA ARG A 2 -3.81 19.27 -1.32
C ARG A 2 -4.90 18.19 -1.42
N GLN A 3 -4.68 17.15 -2.20
CA GLN A 3 -5.66 16.07 -2.30
C GLN A 3 -4.92 14.76 -2.11
N SER A 4 -4.91 14.26 -0.87
CA SER A 4 -4.65 12.86 -0.64
C SER A 4 -5.77 12.06 -1.34
N LEU A 5 -5.48 10.85 -1.78
CA LEU A 5 -6.49 9.91 -2.28
C LEU A 5 -7.68 9.74 -1.31
N VAL A 6 -7.49 10.15 -0.07
CA VAL A 6 -8.44 10.09 1.05
C VAL A 6 -9.24 11.40 1.21
N GLY A 7 -8.83 12.49 0.57
CA GLY A 7 -9.44 13.83 0.78
C GLY A 7 -10.70 14.14 0.00
N SER A 8 -11.05 13.34 -1.00
CA SER A 8 -12.32 13.47 -1.70
C SER A 8 -13.26 12.39 -1.21
N GLU A 9 -14.35 12.73 -0.62
CA GLU A 9 -15.63 12.04 -0.35
C GLU A 9 -15.75 10.51 -0.58
N MET A 10 -14.66 9.79 -0.80
CA MET A 10 -14.62 8.33 -0.78
C MET A 10 -14.65 7.80 0.67
N CYS A 11 -14.72 8.69 1.63
CA CYS A 11 -15.21 8.33 2.94
C CYS A 11 -16.60 7.75 2.75
N ILE A 12 -16.72 6.45 2.89
CA ILE A 12 -18.01 5.82 3.15
C ILE A 12 -18.52 6.47 4.43
N ARG A 13 -19.19 7.62 4.28
CA ARG A 13 -19.85 8.37 5.35
C ARG A 13 -21.03 7.62 5.92
N ASP A 14 -21.31 6.44 5.41
CA ASP A 14 -22.35 5.60 5.93
C ASP A 14 -21.92 5.02 7.27
N SER A 15 -22.22 5.85 8.27
CA SER A 15 -22.65 5.43 9.59
C SER A 15 -22.10 4.05 10.01
N ILE A 16 -20.83 3.99 10.33
CA ILE A 16 -20.42 2.96 11.26
C ILE A 16 -21.06 3.32 12.60
N LYS A 17 -22.30 2.93 12.79
CA LYS A 17 -22.87 2.69 14.12
C LYS A 17 -22.24 1.41 14.67
N SER A 18 -20.91 1.34 14.61
CA SER A 18 -20.16 0.32 15.31
C SER A 18 -20.21 0.70 16.79
N LYS A 19 -20.79 -0.16 17.59
CA LYS A 19 -20.55 -0.16 19.04
C LYS A 19 -19.03 -0.18 19.19
N ARG A 20 -18.44 0.90 19.75
CA ARG A 20 -17.00 1.17 19.82
C ARG A 20 -16.16 -0.12 19.95
N GLY A 21 -15.31 -0.39 18.98
CA GLY A 21 -14.25 -1.41 19.03
C GLY A 21 -14.66 -2.85 18.72
N LYS A 22 -15.93 -3.20 18.56
CA LYS A 22 -16.32 -4.55 18.16
C LYS A 22 -16.47 -4.63 16.65
N ASP A 23 -15.74 -5.56 16.03
CA ASP A 23 -15.82 -5.90 14.60
C ASP A 23 -15.12 -4.98 13.61
N LEU A 24 -14.15 -4.13 14.01
CA LEU A 24 -13.42 -3.27 13.09
C LEU A 24 -12.67 -4.07 12.01
N THR A 25 -12.01 -5.18 12.40
CA THR A 25 -11.32 -6.06 11.44
C THR A 25 -12.30 -6.66 10.43
N LYS A 26 -13.49 -7.06 10.87
CA LYS A 26 -14.54 -7.54 9.96
C LYS A 26 -15.02 -6.45 9.00
N TYR A 27 -15.10 -5.21 9.48
CA TYR A 27 -15.45 -4.08 8.63
C TYR A 27 -14.42 -3.86 7.52
N VAL A 28 -13.12 -3.84 7.87
CA VAL A 28 -12.03 -3.72 6.89
C VAL A 28 -12.03 -4.91 5.93
N ALA A 29 -12.20 -6.13 6.43
CA ALA A 29 -12.28 -7.32 5.58
C ALA A 29 -13.45 -7.26 4.59
N ASN A 30 -14.63 -6.77 5.03
CA ASN A 30 -15.78 -6.54 4.16
C ASN A 30 -15.48 -5.46 3.10
N PHE A 31 -14.84 -4.37 3.48
CA PHE A 31 -14.44 -3.31 2.56
C PHE A 31 -13.52 -3.87 1.47
N VAL A 32 -12.44 -4.54 1.85
CA VAL A 32 -11.51 -5.17 0.91
C VAL A 32 -12.23 -6.16 -0.01
N HIS A 33 -13.10 -7.01 0.54
CA HIS A 33 -13.82 -8.01 -0.24
C HIS A 33 -14.80 -7.41 -1.25
N LYS A 34 -15.65 -6.47 -0.80
CA LYS A 34 -16.80 -5.97 -1.57
C LYS A 34 -16.46 -4.84 -2.55
N THR A 35 -15.43 -4.05 -2.29
CA THR A 35 -15.08 -2.91 -3.15
C THR A 35 -14.67 -3.39 -4.54
N LYS A 36 -15.30 -2.82 -5.57
CA LYS A 36 -15.06 -3.14 -6.98
C LYS A 36 -14.56 -1.89 -7.69
N PHE A 37 -13.73 -2.07 -8.72
CA PHE A 37 -13.16 -0.97 -9.52
C PHE A 37 -14.23 0.04 -9.98
N LYS A 38 -15.40 -0.43 -10.38
CA LYS A 38 -16.52 0.44 -10.82
C LYS A 38 -17.08 1.37 -9.75
N ASN A 39 -16.76 1.11 -8.48
CA ASN A 39 -17.21 1.94 -7.36
C ASN A 39 -16.23 3.08 -7.04
N ILE A 40 -15.06 3.11 -7.71
CA ILE A 40 -14.01 4.10 -7.46
C ILE A 40 -14.23 5.30 -8.38
N PRO A 41 -14.27 6.53 -7.87
CA PRO A 41 -14.38 7.74 -8.67
C PRO A 41 -13.25 7.85 -9.70
N LYS A 42 -13.56 8.41 -10.88
CA LYS A 42 -12.61 8.52 -11.98
C LYS A 42 -11.37 9.36 -11.61
N GLU A 43 -11.60 10.45 -10.90
CA GLU A 43 -10.52 11.34 -10.43
C GLU A 43 -9.54 10.64 -9.49
N VAL A 44 -10.04 9.74 -8.64
CA VAL A 44 -9.21 8.90 -7.74
C VAL A 44 -8.37 7.92 -8.55
N VAL A 45 -8.95 7.32 -9.58
CA VAL A 45 -8.22 6.42 -10.49
C VAL A 45 -7.11 7.16 -11.24
N GLU A 46 -7.39 8.38 -11.73
CA GLU A 46 -6.37 9.18 -12.44
C GLU A 46 -5.25 9.64 -11.49
N LEU A 47 -5.58 9.96 -10.24
CA LEU A 47 -4.58 10.28 -9.23
C LEU A 47 -3.71 9.06 -8.90
N ALA A 48 -4.34 7.90 -8.69
CA ALA A 48 -3.62 6.64 -8.44
C ALA A 48 -2.60 6.29 -9.54
N LYS A 49 -2.94 6.53 -10.80
CA LYS A 49 -2.00 6.32 -11.91
C LYS A 49 -0.75 7.17 -11.79
N LYS A 50 -0.88 8.42 -11.30
CA LYS A 50 0.27 9.30 -11.07
C LYS A 50 1.14 8.80 -9.92
N HIS A 51 0.54 8.40 -8.79
CA HIS A 51 1.28 7.81 -7.66
C HIS A 51 1.97 6.51 -8.04
N ILE A 52 1.32 5.66 -8.84
CA ILE A 52 1.93 4.42 -9.34
C ILE A 52 3.10 4.72 -10.28
N LEU A 53 2.96 5.69 -11.18
CA LEU A 53 4.04 6.10 -12.08
C LEU A 53 5.24 6.65 -11.31
N ASP A 54 4.97 7.51 -10.33
CA ASP A 54 5.96 8.05 -9.41
C ASP A 54 6.66 6.92 -8.63
N GLY A 55 5.91 6.03 -8.02
CA GLY A 55 6.44 4.89 -7.28
C GLY A 55 7.33 3.96 -8.13
N PHE A 56 6.99 3.73 -9.40
CA PHE A 56 7.88 3.00 -10.30
C PHE A 56 9.15 3.77 -10.64
N GLY A 57 9.07 5.08 -10.81
CA GLY A 57 10.23 5.97 -10.98
C GLY A 57 11.16 5.90 -9.78
N LEU A 58 10.60 5.99 -8.57
CA LEU A 58 11.35 5.90 -7.32
C LEU A 58 11.96 4.51 -7.11
N ALA A 59 11.23 3.43 -7.45
CA ALA A 59 11.79 2.07 -7.39
C ALA A 59 13.02 1.91 -8.29
N LEU A 60 13.00 2.53 -9.48
CA LEU A 60 14.16 2.53 -10.39
C LEU A 60 15.32 3.36 -9.82
N SER A 61 15.06 4.57 -9.31
CA SER A 61 16.05 5.41 -8.65
C SER A 61 16.68 4.69 -7.47
N GLY A 62 15.87 4.19 -6.55
CA GLY A 62 16.34 3.48 -5.35
C GLY A 62 17.05 2.16 -5.64
N SER A 63 16.84 1.57 -6.82
CA SER A 63 17.52 0.33 -7.22
C SER A 63 19.03 0.49 -7.36
N VAL A 64 19.50 1.69 -7.66
CA VAL A 64 20.93 2.03 -7.77
C VAL A 64 21.45 2.74 -6.51
N ALA A 65 20.58 3.05 -5.56
CA ALA A 65 20.98 3.60 -4.27
C ALA A 65 21.77 2.56 -3.44
N ARG A 66 22.50 3.03 -2.44
CA ARG A 66 23.30 2.16 -1.56
C ARG A 66 22.47 1.07 -0.87
N THR A 67 21.28 1.44 -0.41
CA THR A 67 20.29 0.53 0.22
C THR A 67 19.83 -0.56 -0.74
N GLY A 68 19.48 -0.18 -1.99
CA GLY A 68 19.10 -1.11 -3.05
C GLY A 68 20.20 -2.12 -3.35
N ASN A 69 21.44 -1.66 -3.49
CA ASN A 69 22.60 -2.54 -3.78
C ASN A 69 22.83 -3.58 -2.67
N TYR A 70 22.75 -3.19 -1.41
CA TYR A 70 22.89 -4.14 -0.28
C TYR A 70 21.75 -5.17 -0.27
N LEU A 71 20.53 -4.71 -0.47
CA LEU A 71 19.37 -5.60 -0.47
C LEU A 71 19.40 -6.57 -1.66
N PHE A 72 19.79 -6.11 -2.84
CA PHE A 72 19.91 -6.97 -4.01
C PHE A 72 20.99 -8.06 -3.79
N ALA A 73 22.13 -7.71 -3.20
CA ALA A 73 23.16 -8.68 -2.86
C ALA A 73 22.66 -9.72 -1.84
N HIS A 74 21.90 -9.29 -0.83
CA HIS A 74 21.28 -10.18 0.15
C HIS A 74 20.25 -11.12 -0.50
N ILE A 75 19.31 -10.58 -1.28
CA ILE A 75 18.28 -11.38 -1.96
C ILE A 75 18.89 -12.38 -2.92
N LYS A 76 19.91 -11.99 -3.67
CA LYS A 76 20.61 -12.89 -4.59
C LYS A 76 21.22 -14.11 -3.88
N LYS A 77 21.66 -13.95 -2.63
CA LYS A 77 22.23 -15.04 -1.82
C LYS A 77 21.16 -15.87 -1.12
N SER A 78 20.07 -15.24 -0.69
CA SER A 78 19.08 -15.80 0.26
C SER A 78 17.80 -16.30 -0.41
N SER A 79 17.48 -15.84 -1.62
CA SER A 79 16.21 -16.18 -2.24
C SER A 79 16.29 -17.32 -3.23
N ALA A 80 15.22 -18.12 -3.28
CA ALA A 80 14.99 -19.06 -4.37
C ALA A 80 14.55 -18.32 -5.65
N LYS A 81 14.62 -18.99 -6.80
CA LYS A 81 14.03 -18.50 -8.05
C LYS A 81 12.51 -18.33 -7.90
N GLY A 82 11.97 -17.28 -8.47
CA GLY A 82 10.55 -16.97 -8.49
C GLY A 82 10.08 -16.35 -9.79
N LYS A 83 8.91 -15.73 -9.77
CA LYS A 83 8.30 -15.13 -10.96
C LYS A 83 8.11 -13.60 -10.84
N ALA A 84 8.28 -13.05 -9.66
CA ALA A 84 8.09 -11.62 -9.40
C ALA A 84 9.36 -10.82 -9.69
N THR A 85 9.21 -9.67 -10.34
CA THR A 85 10.31 -8.80 -10.78
C THR A 85 10.86 -7.96 -9.64
N VAL A 86 12.18 -7.95 -9.51
CA VAL A 86 12.91 -6.92 -8.76
C VAL A 86 13.24 -5.79 -9.74
N ILE A 87 12.61 -4.64 -9.56
CA ILE A 87 12.72 -3.46 -10.44
C ILE A 87 14.18 -2.97 -10.42
N GLY A 88 14.69 -2.56 -11.58
CA GLY A 88 16.09 -2.14 -11.74
C GLY A 88 17.08 -3.31 -11.82
N SER A 89 16.61 -4.56 -11.81
CA SER A 89 17.47 -5.73 -11.93
C SER A 89 16.90 -6.77 -12.91
N LYS A 90 17.70 -7.81 -13.22
CA LYS A 90 17.25 -8.97 -13.99
C LYS A 90 16.69 -10.09 -13.09
N MET A 91 16.57 -9.87 -11.80
CA MET A 91 16.15 -10.91 -10.85
C MET A 91 14.65 -11.16 -10.93
N LYS A 92 14.31 -12.45 -10.90
CA LYS A 92 12.95 -12.96 -10.69
C LYS A 92 12.98 -13.81 -9.42
N VAL A 93 12.22 -13.40 -8.43
CA VAL A 93 12.24 -13.98 -7.07
C VAL A 93 10.80 -14.27 -6.57
N PRO A 94 10.62 -14.95 -5.43
CA PRO A 94 9.33 -15.05 -4.78
C PRO A 94 8.72 -13.68 -4.47
N THR A 95 7.39 -13.58 -4.44
CA THR A 95 6.65 -12.30 -4.36
C THR A 95 7.07 -11.44 -3.17
N HIS A 96 7.29 -12.04 -1.99
CA HIS A 96 7.69 -11.30 -0.78
C HIS A 96 9.09 -10.68 -0.89
N PHE A 97 10.03 -11.34 -1.55
CA PHE A 97 11.35 -10.76 -1.80
C PHE A 97 11.31 -9.65 -2.84
N ALA A 98 10.49 -9.81 -3.88
CA ALA A 98 10.29 -8.74 -4.87
C ALA A 98 9.60 -7.52 -4.23
N ALA A 99 8.57 -7.74 -3.44
CA ALA A 99 7.88 -6.68 -2.71
C ALA A 99 8.83 -5.94 -1.76
N LEU A 100 9.65 -6.67 -0.99
CA LEU A 100 10.66 -6.08 -0.11
C LEU A 100 11.66 -5.22 -0.89
N ALA A 101 12.25 -5.76 -1.97
CA ALA A 101 13.24 -5.03 -2.75
C ALA A 101 12.67 -3.76 -3.38
N ASN A 102 11.49 -3.88 -3.98
CA ASN A 102 10.83 -2.77 -4.66
C ASN A 102 10.35 -1.71 -3.66
N GLY A 103 9.86 -2.11 -2.48
CA GLY A 103 9.45 -1.19 -1.42
C GLY A 103 10.63 -0.40 -0.83
N VAL A 104 11.74 -1.06 -0.58
CA VAL A 104 12.99 -0.37 -0.17
C VAL A 104 13.44 0.60 -1.27
N GLY A 105 13.35 0.20 -2.55
CA GLY A 105 13.68 1.10 -3.66
C GLY A 105 12.79 2.34 -3.68
N ILE A 106 11.47 2.20 -3.52
CA ILE A 106 10.53 3.33 -3.52
C ILE A 106 10.84 4.30 -2.38
N HIS A 107 11.11 3.79 -1.18
CA HIS A 107 11.30 4.63 0.01
C HIS A 107 12.76 5.05 0.29
N SER A 108 13.70 4.66 -0.58
CA SER A 108 15.14 4.81 -0.34
C SER A 108 15.60 6.26 -0.15
N ASP A 109 15.01 7.17 -0.89
CA ASP A 109 15.40 8.60 -0.94
C ASP A 109 14.36 9.51 -0.28
N ASP A 110 13.30 8.95 0.32
CA ASP A 110 12.22 9.66 1.03
C ASP A 110 11.49 10.71 0.17
N TYR A 111 11.32 10.42 -1.14
CA TYR A 111 10.60 11.27 -2.10
C TYR A 111 9.20 10.75 -2.42
N ASP A 112 8.84 9.61 -1.87
CA ASP A 112 7.55 8.98 -2.09
C ASP A 112 6.39 9.75 -1.44
N ASP A 113 5.19 9.43 -1.88
CA ASP A 113 3.96 10.09 -1.48
C ASP A 113 3.73 10.00 0.03
N THR A 114 3.09 11.03 0.57
CA THR A 114 2.92 11.20 2.00
C THR A 114 1.48 11.53 2.34
N GLN A 115 0.89 10.79 3.27
CA GLN A 115 -0.36 11.19 3.92
C GLN A 115 -0.06 12.15 5.07
N LEU A 116 -0.73 13.31 5.05
CA LEU A 116 -0.64 14.30 6.11
C LEU A 116 -1.88 14.25 7.00
N ALA A 117 -1.66 14.40 8.30
CA ALA A 117 -2.74 14.66 9.24
C ALA A 117 -3.23 16.10 9.09
N VAL A 118 -4.47 16.27 8.66
CA VAL A 118 -5.04 17.58 8.31
C VAL A 118 -6.31 17.83 9.11
N ALA A 119 -6.39 19.01 9.76
CA ALA A 119 -7.61 19.58 10.29
C ALA A 119 -8.10 20.71 9.40
N LYS A 120 -9.24 21.33 9.72
CA LYS A 120 -9.81 22.42 8.91
C LYS A 120 -8.86 23.62 8.78
N ASP A 121 -8.07 23.89 9.79
CA ASP A 121 -7.24 25.08 9.97
C ASP A 121 -5.74 24.82 9.84
N ARG A 122 -5.29 23.55 9.86
CA ARG A 122 -3.86 23.23 9.90
C ARG A 122 -3.53 21.82 9.42
N VAL A 123 -2.27 21.65 9.00
CA VAL A 123 -1.59 20.35 8.88
C VAL A 123 -0.80 20.16 10.19
N TYR A 124 -0.97 19.04 10.87
CA TYR A 124 -0.38 18.82 12.19
C TYR A 124 0.47 17.56 12.33
N GLY A 125 0.80 16.93 11.23
CA GLY A 125 1.74 15.81 11.24
C GLY A 125 1.78 15.01 9.96
N LEU A 126 2.82 14.22 9.84
CA LEU A 126 2.99 13.19 8.84
C LEU A 126 2.42 11.89 9.41
N LEU A 127 1.66 11.16 8.63
CA LEU A 127 1.06 9.89 9.06
C LEU A 127 1.78 8.70 8.47
N THR A 128 1.86 8.59 7.13
CA THR A 128 2.43 7.43 6.47
C THR A 128 2.82 7.74 5.03
N HIS A 129 3.61 6.86 4.41
CA HIS A 129 3.95 6.84 2.98
C HIS A 129 3.24 5.65 2.31
N PRO A 130 2.00 5.82 1.81
CA PRO A 130 1.15 4.68 1.48
C PRO A 130 1.58 3.89 0.23
N THR A 131 2.28 4.52 -0.72
CA THR A 131 2.71 3.82 -1.93
C THR A 131 3.86 2.85 -1.66
N ALA A 132 4.78 3.18 -0.75
CA ALA A 132 5.97 2.37 -0.49
C ALA A 132 5.66 0.91 -0.05
N PRO A 133 4.72 0.62 0.85
CA PRO A 133 4.36 -0.75 1.19
C PRO A 133 3.32 -1.35 0.24
N CYS A 134 2.40 -0.55 -0.30
CA CYS A 134 1.26 -1.04 -1.05
C CYS A 134 1.60 -1.44 -2.48
N LEU A 135 2.25 -0.54 -3.24
CA LEU A 135 2.56 -0.74 -4.65
C LEU A 135 3.43 -1.97 -4.91
N PRO A 136 4.52 -2.21 -4.17
CA PRO A 136 5.37 -3.38 -4.40
C PRO A 136 4.65 -4.70 -4.18
N SER A 137 3.80 -4.77 -3.16
CA SER A 137 2.98 -5.94 -2.88
C SER A 137 1.97 -6.20 -4.01
N ALA A 138 1.24 -5.16 -4.41
CA ALA A 138 0.29 -5.24 -5.52
C ALA A 138 1.00 -5.64 -6.83
N PHE A 139 2.18 -5.07 -7.11
CA PHE A 139 2.93 -5.37 -8.34
C PHE A 139 3.43 -6.81 -8.37
N ALA A 140 4.11 -7.26 -7.30
CA ALA A 140 4.65 -8.62 -7.24
C ALA A 140 3.56 -9.69 -7.32
N GLU A 141 2.46 -9.52 -6.58
CA GLU A 141 1.32 -10.43 -6.63
C GLU A 141 0.56 -10.33 -7.95
N GLY A 142 0.42 -9.13 -8.51
CA GLY A 142 -0.24 -8.90 -9.78
C GLY A 142 0.49 -9.55 -10.94
N GLU A 143 1.81 -9.46 -10.97
CA GLU A 143 2.66 -10.10 -12.01
C GLU A 143 2.51 -11.63 -11.97
N VAL A 144 2.61 -12.22 -10.79
CA VAL A 144 2.53 -13.69 -10.64
C VAL A 144 1.14 -14.23 -10.96
N ASN A 145 0.10 -13.49 -10.57
CA ASN A 145 -1.29 -13.88 -10.84
C ASN A 145 -1.81 -13.39 -12.20
N LYS A 146 -0.98 -12.70 -13.01
CA LYS A 146 -1.30 -12.21 -14.37
C LYS A 146 -2.60 -11.40 -14.41
N ILE A 147 -2.80 -10.52 -13.47
CA ILE A 147 -4.01 -9.68 -13.41
C ILE A 147 -3.98 -8.57 -14.45
N ASN A 148 -5.15 -8.03 -14.80
CA ASN A 148 -5.26 -6.88 -15.67
C ASN A 148 -5.07 -5.55 -14.91
N GLY A 149 -4.90 -4.45 -15.65
CA GLY A 149 -4.66 -3.13 -15.06
C GLY A 149 -5.79 -2.60 -14.18
N LYS A 150 -7.05 -2.97 -14.43
CA LYS A 150 -8.18 -2.56 -13.57
C LYS A 150 -8.13 -3.26 -12.20
N ASP A 151 -7.83 -4.55 -12.20
CA ASP A 151 -7.68 -5.32 -10.96
C ASP A 151 -6.46 -4.84 -10.18
N PHE A 152 -5.37 -4.47 -10.87
CA PHE A 152 -4.18 -3.89 -10.26
C PHE A 152 -4.49 -2.55 -9.58
N LEU A 153 -5.11 -1.60 -10.30
CA LEU A 153 -5.53 -0.30 -9.77
C LEU A 153 -6.48 -0.46 -8.57
N ASN A 154 -7.46 -1.37 -8.69
CA ASN A 154 -8.41 -1.64 -7.61
C ASN A 154 -7.71 -2.16 -6.34
N SER A 155 -6.77 -3.08 -6.48
CA SER A 155 -6.04 -3.63 -5.33
C SER A 155 -5.12 -2.62 -4.66
N TYR A 156 -4.40 -1.83 -5.46
CA TYR A 156 -3.55 -0.73 -4.98
C TYR A 156 -4.38 0.30 -4.20
N LEU A 157 -5.46 0.79 -4.78
CA LEU A 157 -6.32 1.79 -4.15
C LEU A 157 -6.96 1.30 -2.85
N ILE A 158 -7.38 0.04 -2.80
CA ILE A 158 -7.90 -0.57 -1.57
C ILE A 158 -6.82 -0.64 -0.49
N GLY A 159 -5.60 -1.06 -0.84
CA GLY A 159 -4.48 -1.11 0.11
C GLY A 159 -4.14 0.27 0.67
N VAL A 160 -4.01 1.28 -0.20
CA VAL A 160 -3.74 2.67 0.20
C VAL A 160 -4.85 3.20 1.12
N ASP A 161 -6.13 2.98 0.78
CA ASP A 161 -7.24 3.47 1.61
C ASP A 161 -7.26 2.81 2.99
N VAL A 162 -6.97 1.51 3.08
CA VAL A 162 -6.87 0.79 4.36
C VAL A 162 -5.73 1.37 5.22
N GLU A 163 -4.54 1.55 4.65
CA GLU A 163 -3.40 2.10 5.37
C GLU A 163 -3.68 3.52 5.87
N CYS A 164 -4.14 4.39 4.98
CA CYS A 164 -4.42 5.79 5.30
C CYS A 164 -5.46 5.91 6.42
N LYS A 165 -6.52 5.11 6.40
CA LYS A 165 -7.55 5.13 7.45
C LYS A 165 -7.05 4.61 8.79
N ILE A 166 -6.21 3.57 8.79
CA ILE A 166 -5.60 3.06 10.02
C ILE A 166 -4.64 4.11 10.59
N SER A 167 -3.79 4.70 9.75
CA SER A 167 -2.85 5.75 10.16
C SER A 167 -3.57 6.97 10.73
N GLU A 168 -4.67 7.40 10.11
CA GLU A 168 -5.50 8.50 10.58
C GLU A 168 -6.16 8.18 11.94
N ALA A 169 -6.65 6.96 12.12
CA ALA A 169 -7.26 6.53 13.38
C ALA A 169 -6.25 6.44 14.52
N MET A 170 -5.01 6.06 14.24
CA MET A 170 -3.92 5.99 15.21
C MET A 170 -3.31 7.36 15.51
N SER A 171 -3.40 8.31 14.55
CA SER A 171 -2.97 9.70 14.65
C SER A 171 -1.52 9.90 15.12
N PRO A 172 -1.03 11.13 15.33
CA PRO A 172 0.40 11.36 15.56
C PRO A 172 0.97 10.67 16.80
N ARG A 173 0.16 10.22 17.73
CA ARG A 173 0.62 9.50 18.93
C ARG A 173 1.46 8.28 18.62
N HIS A 174 1.09 7.49 17.58
CA HIS A 174 1.81 6.30 17.19
C HIS A 174 3.25 6.63 16.81
N TYR A 175 3.42 7.64 15.97
CA TYR A 175 4.75 8.13 15.57
C TYR A 175 5.51 8.76 16.77
N GLN A 176 4.84 9.55 17.60
CA GLN A 176 5.43 10.17 18.79
C GLN A 176 5.93 9.14 19.81
N HIS A 177 5.33 7.95 19.84
CA HIS A 177 5.77 6.85 20.70
C HIS A 177 6.91 6.01 20.06
N GLY A 178 7.49 6.47 18.95
CA GLY A 178 8.65 5.85 18.31
C GLY A 178 8.34 4.75 17.30
N PHE A 179 7.07 4.58 16.91
CA PHE A 179 6.69 3.63 15.87
C PHE A 179 6.74 4.30 14.51
N HIS A 180 7.35 3.64 13.52
CA HIS A 180 7.30 4.09 12.13
C HIS A 180 5.97 3.71 11.48
N SER A 181 5.09 4.69 11.28
CA SER A 181 3.70 4.45 10.83
C SER A 181 3.63 3.72 9.49
N THR A 182 4.48 4.08 8.52
CA THR A 182 4.56 3.39 7.22
C THR A 182 4.86 1.90 7.39
N ALA A 183 5.78 1.54 8.29
CA ALA A 183 6.11 0.14 8.53
C ALA A 183 4.97 -0.62 9.20
N THR A 184 4.33 -0.04 10.22
CA THR A 184 3.29 -0.71 10.98
C THR A 184 1.94 -0.74 10.25
N CYS A 185 1.49 0.40 9.71
CA CYS A 185 0.21 0.48 8.99
C CYS A 185 0.31 -0.10 7.57
N GLY A 186 1.46 0.00 6.92
CA GLY A 186 1.69 -0.52 5.58
C GLY A 186 1.61 -2.04 5.47
N THR A 187 1.76 -2.78 6.59
CA THR A 187 1.49 -4.22 6.59
C THR A 187 0.04 -4.52 6.23
N PHE A 188 -0.91 -3.70 6.69
CA PHE A 188 -2.33 -3.84 6.36
C PHE A 188 -2.61 -3.46 4.89
N ALA A 189 -1.90 -2.46 4.34
CA ALA A 189 -1.97 -2.13 2.92
C ALA A 189 -1.54 -3.29 2.05
N SER A 190 -0.35 -3.83 2.32
CA SER A 190 0.22 -4.97 1.60
C SER A 190 -0.68 -6.20 1.67
N ALA A 191 -1.17 -6.54 2.86
CA ALA A 191 -2.08 -7.67 3.07
C ALA A 191 -3.40 -7.49 2.30
N SER A 192 -3.99 -6.28 2.35
CA SER A 192 -5.24 -5.96 1.67
C SER A 192 -5.10 -6.04 0.14
N ALA A 193 -4.03 -5.46 -0.41
CA ALA A 193 -3.75 -5.50 -1.85
C ALA A 193 -3.52 -6.93 -2.34
N ALA A 194 -2.69 -7.70 -1.64
CA ALA A 194 -2.41 -9.09 -1.98
C ALA A 194 -3.67 -9.97 -1.90
N ALA A 195 -4.45 -9.83 -0.84
CA ALA A 195 -5.70 -10.57 -0.66
C ALA A 195 -6.72 -10.27 -1.76
N LYS A 196 -6.79 -9.00 -2.19
CA LYS A 196 -7.66 -8.58 -3.30
C LYS A 196 -7.25 -9.20 -4.62
N ILE A 197 -5.95 -9.20 -4.95
CA ILE A 197 -5.40 -9.82 -6.16
C ILE A 197 -5.65 -11.32 -6.17
N ARG A 198 -5.43 -11.98 -5.04
CA ARG A 198 -5.65 -13.43 -4.89
C ARG A 198 -7.12 -13.82 -4.81
N LYS A 199 -8.03 -12.85 -4.89
CA LYS A 199 -9.48 -13.05 -4.82
C LYS A 199 -9.91 -13.85 -3.59
N TYR A 200 -9.29 -13.56 -2.44
CA TYR A 200 -9.63 -14.21 -1.19
C TYR A 200 -11.08 -13.91 -0.80
N ASP A 201 -11.75 -14.92 -0.22
CA ASP A 201 -13.04 -14.72 0.41
C ASP A 201 -12.92 -13.90 1.70
N HIS A 202 -14.06 -13.45 2.22
CA HIS A 202 -14.11 -12.61 3.42
C HIS A 202 -13.36 -13.24 4.62
N ASN A 203 -13.48 -14.56 4.82
CA ASN A 203 -12.85 -15.22 5.97
C ASN A 203 -11.32 -15.31 5.83
N LYS A 204 -10.81 -15.52 4.61
CA LYS A 204 -9.36 -15.48 4.35
C LYS A 204 -8.82 -14.07 4.53
N ILE A 205 -9.53 -13.04 4.02
CA ILE A 205 -9.15 -11.63 4.23
C ILE A 205 -9.12 -11.32 5.73
N LEU A 206 -10.17 -11.69 6.47
CA LEU A 206 -10.27 -11.46 7.91
C LEU A 206 -9.10 -12.06 8.70
N ARG A 207 -8.58 -13.21 8.26
CA ARG A 207 -7.40 -13.85 8.88
C ARG A 207 -6.07 -13.28 8.44
N SER A 208 -6.06 -12.52 7.34
CA SER A 208 -4.86 -11.89 6.80
C SER A 208 -4.60 -10.50 7.39
N LEU A 209 -5.61 -9.88 7.99
CA LEU A 209 -5.59 -8.59 8.67
C LEU A 209 -5.44 -8.76 10.18
#